data_015cd69048b171ebcc7607cb7cc9df2b
#
_entry.id   015cd69048b171ebcc7607cb7cc9df2b
#
_cell.length_a   1.000
_cell.length_b   1.000
_cell.length_c   1.000
_cell.angle_alpha   90.00
_cell.angle_beta   90.00
_cell.angle_gamma   90.00
#
_symmetry.space_group_name_H-M   'P 1'
#
loop_
_entity.id
_entity.type
_entity.pdbx_description
1 polymer ?
#
loop_
_entity_poly.entity_id
_entity_poly.type
_entity_poly.pdbx_seq_one_letter_code
_entity_poly.pdbx_strand_id
1 'polypeptide(L)'
;MKNIYINKKKINGNRCYFIADIAANHDGSLSRAKKLIGLCAKAGADAAKFQHFKAETIVSDYGFKKIGKISHQKNWKKSVFQIYKEASINNNWTKELKKECNKYKIDFLTSPYDLNYVDSVNKYISAYKIGSGDITWHEIIKKISKKGKTVILATGASSLIDVKKAVNIILKHNKRLVLMQCNTNYTGDKNNYNFINLNVLKTFKKIFKSKIILGLSDHTFGHATVLGAVALGARVVEKHFTDNNNRTGPDHYFSMNFNTWKTMVEETRKLENSMGDGIKKIEKNEIETYMLQRRSLRAKKKILKNSKINNDMIIPLRPSSKKGLRPEIINKVLGKKAKRNIEIGEELNWENLK
;
A
#
# COMPACT_ATOMS: atom_id res chain seq x y z
N MET A 1 -18.75 -4.38 -2.52
CA MET A 1 -18.41 -3.83 -1.17
C MET A 1 -19.02 -2.44 -1.06
N LYS A 2 -19.68 -2.07 0.06
CA LYS A 2 -20.09 -0.69 0.30
C LYS A 2 -18.84 0.19 0.42
N ASN A 3 -18.94 1.44 -0.02
CA ASN A 3 -17.83 2.39 0.11
C ASN A 3 -17.47 2.58 1.59
N ILE A 4 -16.17 2.50 1.92
CA ILE A 4 -15.65 2.70 3.26
C ILE A 4 -14.82 3.98 3.23
N TYR A 5 -15.03 4.84 4.23
CA TYR A 5 -14.42 6.16 4.33
C TYR A 5 -13.68 6.34 5.65
N ILE A 6 -12.58 7.05 5.60
CA ILE A 6 -11.99 7.73 6.75
C ILE A 6 -12.23 9.22 6.49
N ASN A 7 -13.03 9.87 7.35
CA ASN A 7 -13.55 11.21 7.09
C ASN A 7 -14.26 11.28 5.71
N LYS A 8 -13.80 12.14 4.82
CA LYS A 8 -14.33 12.28 3.44
C LYS A 8 -13.57 11.44 2.40
N LYS A 9 -12.46 10.80 2.77
CA LYS A 9 -11.63 10.02 1.84
C LYS A 9 -12.12 8.59 1.74
N LYS A 10 -12.43 8.14 0.52
CA LYS A 10 -12.77 6.76 0.21
C LYS A 10 -11.51 5.91 0.24
N ILE A 11 -11.47 4.89 1.12
CA ILE A 11 -10.28 4.04 1.33
C ILE A 11 -10.35 2.67 0.65
N ASN A 12 -11.46 2.31 0.01
CA ASN A 12 -11.58 1.10 -0.83
C ASN A 12 -11.59 1.44 -2.33
N GLY A 13 -11.00 2.56 -2.70
CA GLY A 13 -10.73 2.96 -4.08
C GLY A 13 -9.39 2.44 -4.59
N ASN A 14 -8.91 3.04 -5.69
CA ASN A 14 -7.63 2.66 -6.30
C ASN A 14 -6.41 3.32 -5.64
N ARG A 15 -6.61 4.35 -4.81
CA ARG A 15 -5.53 5.06 -4.13
C ARG A 15 -5.31 4.58 -2.72
N CYS A 16 -4.04 4.38 -2.35
CA CYS A 16 -3.61 4.04 -1.02
C CYS A 16 -3.74 5.25 -0.08
N TYR A 17 -4.22 5.01 1.14
CA TYR A 17 -4.30 5.97 2.22
C TYR A 17 -3.11 5.77 3.17
N PHE A 18 -2.32 6.83 3.39
CA PHE A 18 -1.09 6.79 4.15
C PHE A 18 -1.25 7.36 5.55
N ILE A 19 -0.90 6.57 6.56
CA ILE A 19 -0.94 6.93 7.98
C ILE A 19 0.49 7.09 8.49
N ALA A 20 0.88 8.32 8.81
CA ALA A 20 2.14 8.61 9.48
C ALA A 20 1.99 8.43 10.99
N ASP A 21 2.57 7.36 11.54
CA ASP A 21 2.58 7.14 12.98
C ASP A 21 3.70 7.98 13.62
N ILE A 22 3.32 9.08 14.25
CA ILE A 22 4.24 9.92 15.01
C ILE A 22 4.64 9.19 16.30
N ALA A 23 3.75 8.36 16.85
CA ALA A 23 4.00 7.54 18.02
C ALA A 23 4.71 8.34 19.15
N ALA A 24 5.86 7.86 19.65
CA ALA A 24 6.65 8.54 20.68
C ALA A 24 7.59 9.64 20.15
N ASN A 25 7.69 9.83 18.83
CA ASN A 25 8.65 10.77 18.20
C ASN A 25 8.37 12.25 18.49
N HIS A 26 7.30 12.56 19.20
CA HIS A 26 7.04 13.90 19.73
C HIS A 26 7.94 14.28 20.93
N ASP A 27 8.66 13.33 21.53
CA ASP A 27 9.62 13.53 22.62
C ASP A 27 9.04 14.34 23.80
N GLY A 28 7.77 14.12 24.15
CA GLY A 28 7.10 14.84 25.23
C GLY A 28 6.78 16.32 24.93
N SER A 29 6.90 16.79 23.69
CA SER A 29 6.71 18.18 23.29
C SER A 29 5.54 18.37 22.34
N LEU A 30 4.54 19.19 22.72
CA LEU A 30 3.41 19.56 21.86
C LEU A 30 3.84 20.33 20.62
N SER A 31 4.81 21.25 20.77
CA SER A 31 5.32 22.02 19.64
C SER A 31 5.98 21.11 18.60
N ARG A 32 6.73 20.12 19.05
CA ARG A 32 7.33 19.11 18.20
C ARG A 32 6.28 18.22 17.53
N ALA A 33 5.27 17.75 18.28
CA ALA A 33 4.17 17.01 17.70
C ALA A 33 3.47 17.77 16.56
N LYS A 34 3.20 19.07 16.76
CA LYS A 34 2.65 19.96 15.70
C LYS A 34 3.59 20.12 14.51
N LYS A 35 4.91 20.26 14.73
CA LYS A 35 5.91 20.29 13.65
C LYS A 35 5.88 19.00 12.83
N LEU A 36 5.84 17.84 13.48
CA LEU A 36 5.79 16.54 12.79
C LEU A 36 4.51 16.36 11.97
N ILE A 37 3.35 16.83 12.44
CA ILE A 37 2.10 16.88 11.66
C ILE A 37 2.32 17.66 10.36
N GLY A 38 2.90 18.86 10.44
CA GLY A 38 3.18 19.67 9.26
C GLY A 38 4.13 19.01 8.27
N LEU A 39 5.17 18.35 8.77
CA LEU A 39 6.16 17.64 7.94
C LEU A 39 5.53 16.43 7.25
N CYS A 40 4.83 15.54 7.97
CA CYS A 40 4.23 14.35 7.35
C CYS A 40 3.14 14.74 6.33
N ALA A 41 2.36 15.79 6.58
CA ALA A 41 1.39 16.31 5.61
C ALA A 41 2.05 16.78 4.32
N LYS A 42 3.14 17.56 4.42
CA LYS A 42 3.93 18.02 3.25
C LYS A 42 4.61 16.86 2.51
N ALA A 43 4.92 15.77 3.22
CA ALA A 43 5.47 14.55 2.62
C ALA A 43 4.39 13.65 1.98
N GLY A 44 3.10 14.05 2.02
CA GLY A 44 2.00 13.36 1.35
C GLY A 44 1.24 12.35 2.21
N ALA A 45 1.36 12.41 3.54
CA ALA A 45 0.54 11.60 4.42
C ALA A 45 -0.93 12.05 4.38
N ASP A 46 -1.86 11.10 4.46
CA ASP A 46 -3.29 11.35 4.56
C ASP A 46 -3.74 11.55 6.01
N ALA A 47 -3.00 10.99 6.97
CA ALA A 47 -3.25 11.13 8.39
C ALA A 47 -1.95 11.18 9.19
N ALA A 48 -1.98 11.92 10.30
CA ALA A 48 -1.03 11.80 11.39
C ALA A 48 -1.67 11.00 12.52
N LYS A 49 -0.98 9.94 12.97
CA LYS A 49 -1.45 9.08 14.05
C LYS A 49 -0.60 9.25 15.30
N PHE A 50 -1.28 9.23 16.43
CA PHE A 50 -0.71 9.27 17.78
C PHE A 50 -1.14 8.04 18.59
N GLN A 51 -0.69 7.97 19.84
CA GLN A 51 -0.98 6.86 20.74
C GLN A 51 -1.43 7.42 22.08
N HIS A 52 -2.69 7.12 22.49
CA HIS A 52 -3.22 7.54 23.77
C HIS A 52 -3.12 6.41 24.79
N PHE A 53 -2.18 6.52 25.68
CA PHE A 53 -1.98 5.61 26.81
C PHE A 53 -1.45 6.35 28.03
N LYS A 54 -1.58 5.71 29.19
CA LYS A 54 -0.82 6.00 30.41
C LYS A 54 0.06 4.81 30.69
N ALA A 55 1.28 5.04 31.20
CA ALA A 55 2.20 3.92 31.48
C ALA A 55 1.52 2.88 32.39
N GLU A 56 0.75 3.35 33.38
CA GLU A 56 0.06 2.52 34.36
C GLU A 56 -1.04 1.63 33.77
N THR A 57 -1.58 1.98 32.60
CA THR A 57 -2.68 1.24 31.96
C THR A 57 -2.23 0.37 30.77
N ILE A 58 -0.93 0.41 30.41
CA ILE A 58 -0.41 -0.35 29.26
C ILE A 58 0.77 -1.26 29.64
N VAL A 59 1.62 -0.92 30.64
CA VAL A 59 2.78 -1.72 31.02
C VAL A 59 2.80 -2.01 32.51
N SER A 60 3.15 -3.25 32.87
CA SER A 60 3.42 -3.65 34.25
C SER A 60 4.90 -3.43 34.55
N ASP A 61 5.22 -2.47 35.42
CA ASP A 61 6.59 -2.24 35.86
C ASP A 61 7.21 -3.50 36.51
N TYR A 62 6.43 -4.20 37.35
CA TYR A 62 6.83 -5.49 37.93
C TYR A 62 7.15 -6.53 36.87
N GLY A 63 6.26 -6.70 35.90
CA GLY A 63 6.43 -7.68 34.82
C GLY A 63 7.68 -7.42 33.96
N PHE A 64 7.92 -6.16 33.60
CA PHE A 64 9.11 -5.80 32.81
C PHE A 64 10.41 -5.87 33.63
N LYS A 65 10.39 -5.58 34.93
CA LYS A 65 11.54 -5.82 35.80
C LYS A 65 11.91 -7.29 35.88
N LYS A 66 10.92 -8.18 35.91
CA LYS A 66 11.13 -9.63 35.97
C LYS A 66 11.64 -10.22 34.66
N ILE A 67 11.11 -9.81 33.51
CA ILE A 67 11.51 -10.29 32.16
C ILE A 67 12.85 -9.68 31.75
N GLY A 68 13.15 -8.47 32.18
CA GLY A 68 14.30 -7.68 31.73
C GLY A 68 14.06 -7.01 30.37
N LYS A 69 15.09 -6.33 29.89
CA LYS A 69 15.03 -5.63 28.58
C LYS A 69 15.39 -6.61 27.46
N ILE A 70 14.45 -6.87 26.57
CA ILE A 70 14.63 -7.76 25.41
C ILE A 70 14.36 -7.02 24.11
N SER A 71 14.77 -7.58 22.96
CA SER A 71 14.56 -7.03 21.63
C SER A 71 15.07 -5.57 21.52
N HIS A 72 14.29 -4.67 20.90
CA HIS A 72 14.60 -3.26 20.74
C HIS A 72 14.81 -2.49 22.05
N GLN A 73 14.27 -3.00 23.18
CA GLN A 73 14.39 -2.38 24.50
C GLN A 73 15.77 -2.55 25.14
N LYS A 74 16.61 -3.45 24.64
CA LYS A 74 17.95 -3.75 25.20
C LYS A 74 18.81 -2.51 25.37
N ASN A 75 18.72 -1.57 24.45
CA ASN A 75 19.54 -0.35 24.41
C ASN A 75 18.91 0.83 25.18
N TRP A 76 17.73 0.65 25.80
CA TRP A 76 17.09 1.74 26.54
C TRP A 76 17.81 1.97 27.88
N LYS A 77 18.23 3.22 28.12
CA LYS A 77 18.91 3.60 29.37
C LYS A 77 17.96 3.57 30.58
N LYS A 78 16.69 3.96 30.38
CA LYS A 78 15.64 4.00 31.41
C LYS A 78 14.86 2.69 31.46
N SER A 79 14.06 2.48 32.51
CA SER A 79 13.12 1.35 32.57
C SER A 79 12.05 1.46 31.51
N VAL A 80 11.44 0.32 31.12
CA VAL A 80 10.34 0.31 30.15
C VAL A 80 9.20 1.21 30.64
N PHE A 81 8.83 1.11 31.91
CA PHE A 81 7.78 1.93 32.51
C PHE A 81 8.09 3.44 32.37
N GLN A 82 9.32 3.84 32.66
CA GLN A 82 9.75 5.24 32.56
C GLN A 82 9.67 5.75 31.11
N ILE A 83 10.11 4.96 30.14
CA ILE A 83 10.03 5.31 28.70
C ILE A 83 8.55 5.52 28.29
N TYR A 84 7.65 4.59 28.68
CA TYR A 84 6.22 4.73 28.38
C TYR A 84 5.62 5.95 29.08
N LYS A 85 6.03 6.26 30.33
CA LYS A 85 5.57 7.45 31.04
C LYS A 85 5.96 8.74 30.30
N GLU A 86 7.19 8.83 29.81
CA GLU A 86 7.68 9.98 29.03
C GLU A 86 7.05 10.09 27.64
N ALA A 87 6.73 8.95 27.02
CA ALA A 87 6.05 8.88 25.71
C ALA A 87 4.53 9.09 25.79
N SER A 88 3.95 9.10 26.99
CA SER A 88 2.50 9.31 27.17
C SER A 88 2.08 10.70 26.70
N ILE A 89 1.00 10.78 25.93
CA ILE A 89 0.43 12.04 25.48
C ILE A 89 -0.39 12.69 26.61
N ASN A 90 -0.20 13.98 26.84
CA ASN A 90 -1.10 14.75 27.68
C ASN A 90 -2.47 14.88 27.01
N ASN A 91 -3.53 14.54 27.74
CA ASN A 91 -4.91 14.56 27.23
C ASN A 91 -5.33 15.91 26.63
N ASN A 92 -4.81 17.02 27.18
CA ASN A 92 -5.10 18.37 26.69
C ASN A 92 -4.55 18.63 25.27
N TRP A 93 -3.60 17.82 24.81
CA TRP A 93 -3.04 17.97 23.47
C TRP A 93 -3.98 17.50 22.38
N THR A 94 -4.90 16.58 22.66
CA THR A 94 -5.76 15.95 21.62
C THR A 94 -6.49 16.98 20.77
N LYS A 95 -7.09 18.01 21.41
CA LYS A 95 -7.79 19.09 20.69
C LYS A 95 -6.82 19.91 19.83
N GLU A 96 -5.64 20.21 20.35
CA GLU A 96 -4.61 20.99 19.65
C GLU A 96 -4.01 20.21 18.46
N LEU A 97 -3.73 18.94 18.63
CA LEU A 97 -3.24 18.06 17.56
C LEU A 97 -4.28 17.89 16.44
N LYS A 98 -5.57 17.74 16.82
CA LYS A 98 -6.67 17.71 15.85
C LYS A 98 -6.77 19.03 15.07
N LYS A 99 -6.64 20.18 15.75
CA LYS A 99 -6.64 21.50 15.12
C LYS A 99 -5.48 21.65 14.13
N GLU A 100 -4.28 21.19 14.51
CA GLU A 100 -3.10 21.24 13.63
C GLU A 100 -3.27 20.34 12.40
N CYS A 101 -3.80 19.11 12.56
CA CYS A 101 -4.12 18.23 11.42
C CYS A 101 -5.14 18.90 10.46
N ASN A 102 -6.17 19.57 11.00
CA ASN A 102 -7.15 20.27 10.19
C ASN A 102 -6.51 21.41 9.37
N LYS A 103 -5.56 22.16 9.95
CA LYS A 103 -4.80 23.23 9.28
C LYS A 103 -4.06 22.68 8.05
N TYR A 104 -3.47 21.48 8.16
CA TYR A 104 -2.77 20.83 7.06
C TYR A 104 -3.67 19.93 6.19
N LYS A 105 -4.98 19.90 6.44
CA LYS A 105 -5.99 19.13 5.68
C LYS A 105 -5.72 17.61 5.66
N ILE A 106 -5.14 17.09 6.73
CA ILE A 106 -4.96 15.65 6.97
C ILE A 106 -5.81 15.18 8.15
N ASP A 107 -6.03 13.87 8.23
CA ASP A 107 -6.80 13.30 9.33
C ASP A 107 -5.95 13.16 10.60
N PHE A 108 -6.60 13.38 11.76
CA PHE A 108 -6.06 13.02 13.06
C PHE A 108 -6.56 11.65 13.43
N LEU A 109 -5.65 10.72 13.67
CA LEU A 109 -5.95 9.36 14.14
C LEU A 109 -5.21 9.06 15.44
N THR A 110 -5.68 8.07 16.17
CA THR A 110 -4.97 7.55 17.33
C THR A 110 -5.29 6.10 17.63
N SER A 111 -4.36 5.44 18.32
CA SER A 111 -4.60 4.17 19.02
C SER A 111 -4.91 4.46 20.49
N PRO A 112 -6.14 4.23 20.96
CA PRO A 112 -6.44 4.25 22.38
C PRO A 112 -6.05 2.91 23.01
N TYR A 113 -5.27 2.94 24.08
CA TYR A 113 -4.75 1.75 24.74
C TYR A 113 -5.40 1.48 26.11
N ASP A 114 -6.52 2.14 26.40
CA ASP A 114 -7.42 1.79 27.50
C ASP A 114 -8.88 2.15 27.18
N LEU A 115 -9.80 1.60 27.97
CA LEU A 115 -11.25 1.75 27.71
C LEU A 115 -11.73 3.20 27.85
N ASN A 116 -11.10 4.01 28.69
CA ASN A 116 -11.48 5.41 28.90
C ASN A 116 -11.04 6.27 27.70
N TYR A 117 -9.85 5.97 27.15
CA TYR A 117 -9.39 6.66 25.94
C TYR A 117 -10.28 6.37 24.72
N VAL A 118 -10.88 5.17 24.62
CA VAL A 118 -11.84 4.90 23.53
C VAL A 118 -12.97 5.94 23.49
N ASP A 119 -13.48 6.35 24.66
CA ASP A 119 -14.55 7.34 24.73
C ASP A 119 -14.03 8.76 24.54
N SER A 120 -12.97 9.13 25.22
CA SER A 120 -12.47 10.51 25.26
C SER A 120 -11.97 11.00 23.89
N VAL A 121 -11.32 10.11 23.10
CA VAL A 121 -10.83 10.47 21.75
C VAL A 121 -11.91 10.43 20.68
N ASN A 122 -13.07 9.79 20.94
CA ASN A 122 -14.07 9.52 19.91
C ASN A 122 -14.47 10.76 19.11
N LYS A 123 -14.70 11.90 19.75
CA LYS A 123 -15.12 13.14 19.05
C LYS A 123 -14.06 13.76 18.14
N TYR A 124 -12.79 13.37 18.29
CA TYR A 124 -11.67 13.96 17.56
C TYR A 124 -11.23 13.15 16.32
N ILE A 125 -11.51 11.85 16.28
CA ILE A 125 -11.01 10.92 15.27
C ILE A 125 -12.10 10.48 14.29
N SER A 126 -11.70 10.11 13.08
CA SER A 126 -12.59 9.55 12.03
C SER A 126 -12.46 8.03 11.89
N ALA A 127 -11.40 7.45 12.41
CA ALA A 127 -11.17 6.01 12.47
C ALA A 127 -10.39 5.66 13.74
N TYR A 128 -10.56 4.44 14.22
CA TYR A 128 -9.79 3.87 15.33
C TYR A 128 -8.69 2.97 14.81
N LYS A 129 -7.47 3.10 15.35
CA LYS A 129 -6.40 2.13 15.17
C LYS A 129 -6.31 1.24 16.40
N ILE A 130 -6.26 -0.07 16.18
CA ILE A 130 -5.96 -1.08 17.20
C ILE A 130 -4.57 -1.63 16.93
N GLY A 131 -3.66 -1.45 17.86
CA GLY A 131 -2.30 -1.96 17.79
C GLY A 131 -2.26 -3.50 17.84
N SER A 132 -1.21 -4.09 17.27
CA SER A 132 -1.05 -5.55 17.23
C SER A 132 -1.08 -6.19 18.62
N GLY A 133 -0.51 -5.53 19.64
CA GLY A 133 -0.45 -6.04 21.02
C GLY A 133 -1.82 -6.25 21.66
N ASP A 134 -2.85 -5.54 21.20
CA ASP A 134 -4.19 -5.60 21.79
C ASP A 134 -5.15 -6.54 21.05
N ILE A 135 -4.67 -7.30 20.06
CA ILE A 135 -5.52 -8.18 19.23
C ILE A 135 -6.29 -9.22 20.05
N THR A 136 -5.78 -9.60 21.21
CA THR A 136 -6.42 -10.55 22.13
C THR A 136 -7.26 -9.86 23.21
N TRP A 137 -7.21 -8.53 23.32
CA TRP A 137 -8.07 -7.79 24.26
C TRP A 137 -9.46 -7.54 23.65
N HIS A 138 -10.27 -8.59 23.68
CA HIS A 138 -11.55 -8.61 22.99
C HIS A 138 -12.55 -7.55 23.49
N GLU A 139 -12.44 -7.12 24.75
CA GLU A 139 -13.29 -6.09 25.32
C GLU A 139 -13.09 -4.73 24.64
N ILE A 140 -11.83 -4.27 24.52
CA ILE A 140 -11.53 -3.00 23.84
C ILE A 140 -11.91 -3.05 22.37
N ILE A 141 -11.65 -4.19 21.69
CA ILE A 141 -12.04 -4.42 20.29
C ILE A 141 -13.55 -4.26 20.13
N LYS A 142 -14.33 -4.89 21.00
CA LYS A 142 -15.81 -4.80 21.01
C LYS A 142 -16.28 -3.38 21.26
N LYS A 143 -15.67 -2.67 22.25
CA LYS A 143 -16.02 -1.29 22.60
C LYS A 143 -15.75 -0.35 21.40
N ILE A 144 -14.57 -0.42 20.78
CA ILE A 144 -14.21 0.34 19.58
C ILE A 144 -15.17 0.05 18.43
N SER A 145 -15.48 -1.22 18.18
CA SER A 145 -16.35 -1.63 17.06
C SER A 145 -17.75 -1.04 17.16
N LYS A 146 -18.29 -0.90 18.38
CA LYS A 146 -19.59 -0.28 18.63
C LYS A 146 -19.65 1.23 18.38
N LYS A 147 -18.49 1.92 18.23
CA LYS A 147 -18.45 3.37 17.93
C LYS A 147 -18.85 3.70 16.48
N GLY A 148 -19.03 2.70 15.60
CA GLY A 148 -19.51 2.88 14.23
C GLY A 148 -18.54 3.59 13.28
N LYS A 149 -17.29 3.85 13.68
CA LYS A 149 -16.24 4.41 12.86
C LYS A 149 -15.41 3.32 12.19
N THR A 150 -14.65 3.64 11.15
CA THR A 150 -13.72 2.69 10.53
C THR A 150 -12.73 2.17 11.57
N VAL A 151 -12.59 0.85 11.64
CA VAL A 151 -11.61 0.17 12.51
C VAL A 151 -10.43 -0.27 11.66
N ILE A 152 -9.22 0.03 12.10
CA ILE A 152 -7.96 -0.36 11.49
C ILE A 152 -7.26 -1.29 12.47
N LEU A 153 -7.19 -2.58 12.16
CA LEU A 153 -6.59 -3.61 13.02
C LEU A 153 -5.25 -4.08 12.46
N ALA A 154 -4.17 -3.93 13.21
CA ALA A 154 -2.89 -4.54 12.91
C ALA A 154 -2.79 -5.94 13.50
N THR A 155 -2.03 -6.84 12.85
CA THR A 155 -1.99 -8.28 13.15
C THR A 155 -0.58 -8.82 13.42
N GLY A 156 0.34 -7.95 13.84
CA GLY A 156 1.71 -8.39 14.17
C GLY A 156 1.74 -9.28 15.41
N ALA A 157 2.72 -10.16 15.49
CA ALA A 157 2.91 -11.14 16.56
C ALA A 157 1.63 -11.93 16.92
N SER A 158 0.82 -12.26 15.92
CA SER A 158 -0.48 -12.92 16.12
C SER A 158 -0.64 -14.13 15.22
N SER A 159 -1.31 -15.15 15.72
CA SER A 159 -1.71 -16.31 14.92
C SER A 159 -2.94 -15.98 14.06
N LEU A 160 -3.19 -16.77 13.01
CA LEU A 160 -4.41 -16.64 12.21
C LEU A 160 -5.68 -16.88 13.05
N ILE A 161 -5.58 -17.66 14.13
CA ILE A 161 -6.71 -17.89 15.05
C ILE A 161 -7.06 -16.61 15.79
N ASP A 162 -6.06 -15.88 16.32
CA ASP A 162 -6.26 -14.60 17.00
C ASP A 162 -6.88 -13.56 16.05
N VAL A 163 -6.34 -13.49 14.83
CA VAL A 163 -6.88 -12.61 13.78
C VAL A 163 -8.33 -12.93 13.48
N LYS A 164 -8.70 -14.20 13.30
CA LYS A 164 -10.09 -14.61 13.04
C LYS A 164 -11.02 -14.23 14.19
N LYS A 165 -10.60 -14.44 15.45
CA LYS A 165 -11.39 -14.07 16.63
C LYS A 165 -11.65 -12.56 16.67
N ALA A 166 -10.59 -11.74 16.52
CA ALA A 166 -10.70 -10.28 16.53
C ALA A 166 -11.58 -9.77 15.37
N VAL A 167 -11.36 -10.26 14.15
CA VAL A 167 -12.17 -9.90 12.97
C VAL A 167 -13.64 -10.24 13.16
N ASN A 168 -13.94 -11.42 13.71
CA ASN A 168 -15.33 -11.81 13.97
C ASN A 168 -16.03 -10.89 14.98
N ILE A 169 -15.32 -10.48 16.04
CA ILE A 169 -15.84 -9.50 17.01
C ILE A 169 -16.14 -8.17 16.32
N ILE A 170 -15.20 -7.66 15.50
CA ILE A 170 -15.38 -6.40 14.79
C ILE A 170 -16.58 -6.51 13.84
N LEU A 171 -16.62 -7.54 12.98
CA LEU A 171 -17.63 -7.68 11.94
C LEU A 171 -19.04 -7.93 12.49
N LYS A 172 -19.18 -8.43 13.73
CA LYS A 172 -20.45 -8.54 14.43
C LYS A 172 -21.09 -7.16 14.70
N HIS A 173 -20.26 -6.14 14.94
CA HIS A 173 -20.71 -4.80 15.34
C HIS A 173 -20.46 -3.72 14.27
N ASN A 174 -19.47 -3.93 13.36
CA ASN A 174 -19.02 -2.92 12.41
C ASN A 174 -18.57 -3.56 11.09
N LYS A 175 -19.08 -3.05 9.97
CA LYS A 175 -18.73 -3.53 8.62
C LYS A 175 -17.55 -2.75 7.98
N ARG A 176 -16.95 -1.79 8.70
CA ARG A 176 -15.88 -0.91 8.20
C ARG A 176 -14.55 -1.34 8.82
N LEU A 177 -13.91 -2.36 8.24
CA LEU A 177 -12.67 -2.93 8.75
C LEU A 177 -11.55 -2.86 7.72
N VAL A 178 -10.42 -2.27 8.14
CA VAL A 178 -9.11 -2.41 7.51
C VAL A 178 -8.31 -3.43 8.31
N LEU A 179 -7.87 -4.50 7.67
CA LEU A 179 -7.05 -5.54 8.27
C LEU A 179 -5.63 -5.42 7.72
N MET A 180 -4.67 -5.12 8.59
CA MET A 180 -3.28 -4.85 8.21
C MET A 180 -2.39 -6.04 8.54
N GLN A 181 -1.68 -6.57 7.54
CA GLN A 181 -0.49 -7.37 7.81
C GLN A 181 0.53 -6.50 8.55
N CYS A 182 1.20 -7.08 9.54
CA CYS A 182 2.21 -6.40 10.33
C CYS A 182 3.26 -7.39 10.83
N ASN A 183 4.50 -6.93 10.93
CA ASN A 183 5.55 -7.53 11.73
C ASN A 183 5.97 -6.51 12.80
N THR A 184 5.82 -6.87 14.08
CA THR A 184 6.08 -5.97 15.22
C THR A 184 7.52 -6.02 15.70
N ASN A 185 8.48 -6.13 14.78
CA ASN A 185 9.89 -5.99 15.09
C ASN A 185 10.34 -4.54 14.87
N TYR A 186 10.71 -3.87 15.96
CA TYR A 186 11.10 -2.45 15.98
C TYR A 186 12.63 -2.25 16.00
N THR A 187 13.41 -3.28 15.66
CA THR A 187 14.89 -3.19 15.74
C THR A 187 15.51 -2.38 14.61
N GLY A 188 14.80 -2.17 13.51
CA GLY A 188 15.38 -1.57 12.30
C GLY A 188 16.47 -2.44 11.66
N ASP A 189 16.46 -3.74 11.90
CA ASP A 189 17.40 -4.69 11.29
C ASP A 189 17.03 -4.90 9.80
N LYS A 190 18.04 -4.88 8.92
CA LYS A 190 17.86 -5.16 7.49
C LYS A 190 17.31 -6.57 7.23
N ASN A 191 17.61 -7.53 8.10
CA ASN A 191 17.09 -8.89 8.00
C ASN A 191 15.57 -8.98 8.26
N ASN A 192 14.94 -7.95 8.81
CA ASN A 192 13.50 -7.92 9.05
C ASN A 192 12.67 -8.15 7.79
N TYR A 193 13.20 -7.81 6.60
CA TYR A 193 12.50 -8.08 5.34
C TYR A 193 12.13 -9.56 5.16
N ASN A 194 12.95 -10.48 5.66
CA ASN A 194 12.71 -11.92 5.56
C ASN A 194 11.46 -12.39 6.34
N PHE A 195 10.96 -11.57 7.26
CA PHE A 195 9.87 -11.92 8.18
C PHE A 195 8.57 -11.13 7.94
N ILE A 196 8.54 -10.19 6.97
CA ILE A 196 7.35 -9.36 6.71
C ILE A 196 6.18 -10.17 6.16
N ASN A 197 6.46 -11.20 5.36
CA ASN A 197 5.49 -12.14 4.82
C ASN A 197 4.26 -11.46 4.18
N LEU A 198 4.49 -10.65 3.17
CA LEU A 198 3.43 -9.93 2.43
C LEU A 198 2.37 -10.86 1.85
N ASN A 199 2.71 -12.15 1.59
CA ASN A 199 1.75 -13.12 1.07
C ASN A 199 0.57 -13.40 2.03
N VAL A 200 0.68 -13.03 3.31
CA VAL A 200 -0.44 -13.06 4.27
C VAL A 200 -1.61 -12.20 3.79
N LEU A 201 -1.36 -11.15 3.03
CA LEU A 201 -2.42 -10.33 2.41
C LEU A 201 -3.30 -11.17 1.46
N LYS A 202 -2.71 -12.11 0.71
CA LYS A 202 -3.47 -13.06 -0.13
C LYS A 202 -4.34 -13.99 0.73
N THR A 203 -3.79 -14.46 1.85
CA THR A 203 -4.51 -15.29 2.83
C THR A 203 -5.70 -14.53 3.40
N PHE A 204 -5.52 -13.30 3.83
CA PHE A 204 -6.60 -12.45 4.34
C PHE A 204 -7.68 -12.23 3.27
N LYS A 205 -7.28 -11.91 2.02
CA LYS A 205 -8.20 -11.75 0.89
C LYS A 205 -9.02 -13.02 0.63
N LYS A 206 -8.38 -14.19 0.68
CA LYS A 206 -9.03 -15.48 0.48
C LYS A 206 -10.07 -15.79 1.58
N ILE A 207 -9.68 -15.57 2.85
CA ILE A 207 -10.52 -15.91 4.02
C ILE A 207 -11.68 -14.94 4.20
N PHE A 208 -11.37 -13.63 4.21
CA PHE A 208 -12.35 -12.60 4.58
C PHE A 208 -13.04 -11.97 3.37
N LYS A 209 -12.54 -12.22 2.15
CA LYS A 209 -13.13 -11.76 0.88
C LYS A 209 -13.40 -10.25 0.90
N SER A 210 -14.59 -9.83 0.48
CA SER A 210 -15.01 -8.43 0.42
C SER A 210 -15.44 -7.83 1.78
N LYS A 211 -15.28 -8.56 2.89
CA LYS A 211 -15.67 -8.07 4.22
C LYS A 211 -14.65 -7.10 4.82
N ILE A 212 -13.42 -7.05 4.27
CA ILE A 212 -12.31 -6.24 4.77
C ILE A 212 -11.66 -5.44 3.66
N ILE A 213 -10.95 -4.37 4.05
CA ILE A 213 -9.92 -3.71 3.23
C ILE A 213 -8.57 -4.21 3.71
N LEU A 214 -7.67 -4.54 2.77
CA LEU A 214 -6.30 -4.92 3.09
C LEU A 214 -5.45 -3.70 3.42
N GLY A 215 -4.54 -3.85 4.38
CA GLY A 215 -3.56 -2.85 4.75
C GLY A 215 -2.21 -3.45 5.14
N LEU A 216 -1.24 -2.57 5.33
CA LEU A 216 0.09 -2.89 5.85
C LEU A 216 0.45 -1.92 6.98
N SER A 217 0.90 -2.44 8.12
CA SER A 217 1.58 -1.68 9.17
C SER A 217 3.03 -2.16 9.20
N ASP A 218 3.98 -1.29 8.89
CA ASP A 218 5.34 -1.70 8.53
C ASP A 218 6.42 -0.92 9.28
N HIS A 219 7.46 -1.64 9.72
CA HIS A 219 8.58 -1.13 10.50
C HIS A 219 9.94 -1.34 9.80
N THR A 220 9.94 -1.74 8.52
CA THR A 220 11.15 -1.87 7.71
C THR A 220 11.61 -0.51 7.19
N PHE A 221 12.86 -0.41 6.78
CA PHE A 221 13.35 0.77 6.08
C PHE A 221 12.79 0.88 4.66
N GLY A 222 12.79 2.09 4.10
CA GLY A 222 12.39 2.31 2.70
C GLY A 222 10.93 1.95 2.40
N HIS A 223 10.65 1.65 1.14
CA HIS A 223 9.28 1.52 0.63
C HIS A 223 9.00 0.23 -0.17
N ALA A 224 9.97 -0.67 -0.26
CA ALA A 224 9.80 -1.91 -1.05
C ALA A 224 8.61 -2.76 -0.57
N THR A 225 8.45 -2.93 0.76
CA THR A 225 7.33 -3.64 1.38
C THR A 225 5.99 -2.97 1.11
N VAL A 226 5.96 -1.63 1.07
CA VAL A 226 4.77 -0.83 0.77
C VAL A 226 4.33 -1.06 -0.66
N LEU A 227 5.25 -0.96 -1.63
CA LEU A 227 4.95 -1.22 -3.05
C LEU A 227 4.42 -2.65 -3.25
N GLY A 228 5.09 -3.63 -2.63
CA GLY A 228 4.64 -5.03 -2.67
C GLY A 228 3.23 -5.21 -2.09
N ALA A 229 2.94 -4.60 -0.94
CA ALA A 229 1.63 -4.69 -0.31
C ALA A 229 0.53 -4.03 -1.17
N VAL A 230 0.80 -2.87 -1.76
CA VAL A 230 -0.15 -2.15 -2.63
C VAL A 230 -0.43 -2.96 -3.89
N ALA A 231 0.60 -3.57 -4.50
CA ALA A 231 0.44 -4.49 -5.63
C ALA A 231 -0.42 -5.72 -5.26
N LEU A 232 -0.31 -6.22 -4.02
CA LEU A 232 -1.15 -7.30 -3.49
C LEU A 232 -2.55 -6.85 -3.05
N GLY A 233 -2.88 -5.57 -3.19
CA GLY A 233 -4.20 -5.02 -2.96
C GLY A 233 -4.39 -4.29 -1.64
N ALA A 234 -3.33 -3.98 -0.89
CA ALA A 234 -3.42 -3.08 0.26
C ALA A 234 -3.86 -1.68 -0.18
N ARG A 235 -4.71 -1.04 0.63
CA ARG A 235 -5.25 0.30 0.38
C ARG A 235 -5.04 1.25 1.55
N VAL A 236 -4.52 0.76 2.66
CA VAL A 236 -4.13 1.58 3.82
C VAL A 236 -2.75 1.12 4.26
N VAL A 237 -1.84 2.05 4.38
CA VAL A 237 -0.45 1.80 4.81
C VAL A 237 -0.13 2.69 6.01
N GLU A 238 0.49 2.10 7.01
CA GLU A 238 0.98 2.80 8.19
C GLU A 238 2.48 2.54 8.36
N LYS A 239 3.25 3.61 8.60
CA LYS A 239 4.66 3.56 9.01
C LYS A 239 4.95 4.66 10.01
N HIS A 240 5.96 4.45 10.85
CA HIS A 240 6.43 5.47 11.78
C HIS A 240 7.08 6.65 11.04
N PHE A 241 6.91 7.86 11.60
CA PHE A 241 7.42 9.11 11.01
C PHE A 241 8.23 9.92 12.02
N THR A 242 9.37 10.41 11.59
CA THR A 242 10.22 11.35 12.34
C THR A 242 10.76 12.47 11.44
N ASP A 243 11.27 13.52 12.04
CA ASP A 243 12.05 14.53 11.33
C ASP A 243 13.54 14.19 11.23
N ASN A 244 14.05 13.34 12.15
CA ASN A 244 15.46 12.95 12.20
C ASN A 244 15.63 11.60 12.88
N ASN A 245 16.20 10.64 12.15
CA ASN A 245 16.43 9.28 12.63
C ASN A 245 17.54 9.17 13.70
N ASN A 246 18.42 10.17 13.80
CA ASN A 246 19.53 10.18 14.76
C ASN A 246 19.15 10.69 16.15
N ARG A 247 17.86 11.04 16.36
CA ARG A 247 17.38 11.45 17.69
C ARG A 247 17.32 10.26 18.64
N THR A 248 17.58 10.56 19.90
CA THR A 248 17.39 9.58 20.99
C THR A 248 15.90 9.44 21.28
N GLY A 249 15.37 8.22 21.25
CA GLY A 249 13.98 7.90 21.52
C GLY A 249 13.66 6.48 21.07
N PRO A 250 12.49 5.93 21.48
CA PRO A 250 12.17 4.54 21.20
C PRO A 250 11.89 4.26 19.73
N ASP A 251 11.37 5.25 18.96
CA ASP A 251 10.80 5.02 17.64
C ASP A 251 11.57 5.72 16.50
N HIS A 252 12.53 6.63 16.79
CA HIS A 252 13.18 7.43 15.76
C HIS A 252 13.99 6.60 14.75
N TYR A 253 14.77 5.64 15.23
CA TYR A 253 15.77 4.93 14.43
C TYR A 253 15.17 4.25 13.20
N PHE A 254 14.08 3.51 13.37
CA PHE A 254 13.43 2.75 12.27
C PHE A 254 12.32 3.54 11.54
N SER A 255 12.00 4.74 12.01
CA SER A 255 10.99 5.61 11.39
C SER A 255 11.44 6.09 10.01
N MET A 256 10.49 6.42 9.17
CA MET A 256 10.75 7.18 7.95
C MET A 256 10.87 8.67 8.28
N ASN A 257 11.82 9.34 7.64
CA ASN A 257 11.94 10.80 7.67
C ASN A 257 11.19 11.45 6.50
N PHE A 258 11.20 12.77 6.43
CA PHE A 258 10.50 13.53 5.40
C PHE A 258 10.80 13.05 3.97
N ASN A 259 12.09 12.88 3.63
CA ASN A 259 12.50 12.52 2.27
C ASN A 259 12.11 11.09 1.91
N THR A 260 12.39 10.13 2.78
CA THR A 260 12.05 8.72 2.55
C THR A 260 10.54 8.51 2.49
N TRP A 261 9.77 9.25 3.31
CA TRP A 261 8.31 9.23 3.26
C TRP A 261 7.77 9.78 1.95
N LYS A 262 8.25 10.96 1.52
CA LYS A 262 7.85 11.57 0.25
C LYS A 262 8.12 10.64 -0.92
N THR A 263 9.32 10.06 -0.99
CA THR A 263 9.68 9.06 -2.00
C THR A 263 8.73 7.86 -1.98
N MET A 264 8.41 7.32 -0.80
CA MET A 264 7.45 6.21 -0.67
C MET A 264 6.09 6.56 -1.27
N VAL A 265 5.56 7.74 -0.97
CA VAL A 265 4.28 8.19 -1.51
C VAL A 265 4.35 8.34 -3.02
N GLU A 266 5.37 9.01 -3.55
CA GLU A 266 5.55 9.23 -4.99
C GLU A 266 5.68 7.92 -5.77
N GLU A 267 6.51 6.99 -5.30
CA GLU A 267 6.68 5.67 -5.93
C GLU A 267 5.39 4.84 -5.86
N THR A 268 4.66 4.92 -4.76
CA THR A 268 3.36 4.25 -4.67
C THR A 268 2.36 4.84 -5.67
N ARG A 269 2.34 6.17 -5.89
CA ARG A 269 1.46 6.79 -6.91
C ARG A 269 1.82 6.37 -8.33
N LYS A 270 3.11 6.21 -8.63
CA LYS A 270 3.58 5.66 -9.92
C LYS A 270 3.11 4.22 -10.10
N LEU A 271 3.26 3.38 -9.05
CA LEU A 271 2.78 2.00 -9.07
C LEU A 271 1.26 1.94 -9.32
N GLU A 272 0.46 2.72 -8.57
CA GLU A 272 -1.00 2.76 -8.71
C GLU A 272 -1.43 3.10 -10.14
N ASN A 273 -0.76 4.05 -10.78
CA ASN A 273 -1.01 4.43 -12.17
C ASN A 273 -0.62 3.31 -13.15
N SER A 274 0.39 2.51 -12.80
CA SER A 274 0.90 1.41 -13.63
C SER A 274 0.08 0.12 -13.52
N MET A 275 -0.81 0.00 -12.52
CA MET A 275 -1.59 -1.24 -12.31
C MET A 275 -2.57 -1.56 -13.43
N GLY A 276 -3.10 -0.56 -14.13
CA GLY A 276 -4.02 -0.74 -15.24
C GLY A 276 -5.34 -1.44 -14.86
N ASP A 277 -6.06 -1.88 -15.88
CA ASP A 277 -7.37 -2.57 -15.78
C ASP A 277 -7.26 -4.11 -15.90
N GLY A 278 -6.08 -4.64 -16.18
CA GLY A 278 -5.82 -6.06 -16.40
C GLY A 278 -6.23 -6.58 -17.77
N ILE A 279 -6.70 -5.73 -18.68
CA ILE A 279 -7.09 -6.12 -20.04
C ILE A 279 -5.89 -5.96 -20.95
N LYS A 280 -5.41 -7.07 -21.56
CA LYS A 280 -4.32 -7.00 -22.54
C LYS A 280 -4.83 -6.48 -23.89
N LYS A 281 -4.45 -5.27 -24.21
CA LYS A 281 -4.78 -4.56 -25.47
C LYS A 281 -3.55 -3.80 -25.97
N ILE A 282 -3.64 -3.25 -27.20
CA ILE A 282 -2.65 -2.27 -27.67
C ILE A 282 -3.01 -0.94 -27.00
N GLU A 283 -2.11 -0.42 -26.20
CA GLU A 283 -2.31 0.85 -25.53
C GLU A 283 -2.17 2.03 -26.52
N LYS A 284 -2.77 3.16 -26.17
CA LYS A 284 -2.79 4.34 -27.07
C LYS A 284 -1.39 4.80 -27.48
N ASN A 285 -0.43 4.72 -26.56
CA ASN A 285 0.97 5.09 -26.81
C ASN A 285 1.76 4.03 -27.61
N GLU A 286 1.18 2.85 -27.90
CA GLU A 286 1.80 1.79 -28.68
C GLU A 286 1.31 1.77 -30.15
N ILE A 287 0.34 2.61 -30.54
CA ILE A 287 -0.31 2.53 -31.86
C ILE A 287 0.70 2.73 -33.01
N GLU A 288 1.59 3.72 -32.88
CA GLU A 288 2.64 3.96 -33.88
C GLU A 288 3.67 2.83 -33.90
N THR A 289 4.12 2.42 -32.69
CA THR A 289 5.05 1.31 -32.52
C THR A 289 4.46 -0.01 -33.06
N TYR A 290 3.17 -0.22 -32.88
CA TYR A 290 2.47 -1.38 -33.47
C TYR A 290 2.65 -1.44 -34.99
N MET A 291 2.47 -0.33 -35.73
CA MET A 291 2.68 -0.29 -37.17
C MET A 291 4.14 -0.49 -37.55
N LEU A 292 5.06 0.20 -36.86
CA LEU A 292 6.50 0.16 -37.16
C LEU A 292 7.14 -1.21 -36.89
N GLN A 293 6.75 -1.86 -35.80
CA GLN A 293 7.40 -3.08 -35.29
C GLN A 293 6.73 -4.38 -35.77
N ARG A 294 5.48 -4.34 -36.19
CA ARG A 294 4.81 -5.52 -36.74
C ARG A 294 5.36 -5.87 -38.12
N ARG A 295 5.40 -7.16 -38.43
CA ARG A 295 5.74 -7.66 -39.73
C ARG A 295 4.47 -7.90 -40.54
N SER A 296 4.56 -7.62 -41.84
CA SER A 296 3.61 -8.06 -42.87
C SER A 296 4.31 -8.91 -43.92
N LEU A 297 3.55 -9.68 -44.69
CA LEU A 297 4.07 -10.40 -45.83
C LEU A 297 4.44 -9.40 -46.92
N ARG A 298 5.69 -9.44 -47.40
CA ARG A 298 6.20 -8.58 -48.47
C ARG A 298 6.82 -9.38 -49.58
N ALA A 299 6.84 -8.81 -50.78
CA ALA A 299 7.50 -9.43 -51.92
C ALA A 299 9.02 -9.50 -51.68
N LYS A 300 9.61 -10.69 -51.71
CA LYS A 300 11.05 -10.94 -51.62
C LYS A 300 11.74 -10.65 -52.97
N LYS A 301 11.01 -10.79 -54.07
CA LYS A 301 11.41 -10.51 -55.45
C LYS A 301 10.22 -9.90 -56.21
N LYS A 302 10.45 -9.30 -57.35
CA LYS A 302 9.38 -8.80 -58.20
C LYS A 302 8.43 -9.94 -58.58
N ILE A 303 7.12 -9.74 -58.36
CA ILE A 303 6.06 -10.71 -58.67
C ILE A 303 5.25 -10.16 -59.86
N LEU A 304 5.24 -10.87 -60.94
CA LEU A 304 4.51 -10.44 -62.16
C LEU A 304 2.99 -10.68 -62.01
N LYS A 305 2.21 -9.87 -62.68
CA LYS A 305 0.75 -10.03 -62.78
C LYS A 305 0.40 -11.47 -63.16
N ASN A 306 -0.64 -12.03 -62.56
CA ASN A 306 -1.13 -13.39 -62.70
C ASN A 306 -0.18 -14.51 -62.19
N SER A 307 1.01 -14.21 -61.71
CA SER A 307 1.87 -15.20 -61.07
C SER A 307 1.21 -15.77 -59.80
N LYS A 308 1.37 -17.10 -59.61
CA LYS A 308 0.89 -17.81 -58.44
C LYS A 308 1.92 -17.63 -57.29
N ILE A 309 1.49 -17.09 -56.14
CA ILE A 309 2.37 -16.83 -55.01
C ILE A 309 2.88 -18.14 -54.41
N ASN A 310 4.18 -18.24 -54.19
CA ASN A 310 4.84 -19.32 -53.45
C ASN A 310 5.76 -18.78 -52.36
N ASN A 311 6.30 -19.68 -51.53
CA ASN A 311 7.15 -19.32 -50.37
C ASN A 311 8.41 -18.52 -50.75
N ASP A 312 9.01 -18.80 -51.94
CA ASP A 312 10.25 -18.14 -52.39
C ASP A 312 10.01 -16.68 -52.84
N MET A 313 8.74 -16.30 -53.03
CA MET A 313 8.35 -14.96 -53.47
C MET A 313 8.05 -13.99 -52.34
N ILE A 314 7.88 -14.47 -51.10
CA ILE A 314 7.40 -13.67 -49.97
C ILE A 314 8.30 -13.80 -48.76
N ILE A 315 8.34 -12.74 -47.96
CA ILE A 315 9.14 -12.67 -46.76
C ILE A 315 8.43 -11.77 -45.74
N PRO A 316 8.40 -12.14 -44.44
CA PRO A 316 7.86 -11.28 -43.38
C PRO A 316 8.82 -10.16 -43.02
N LEU A 317 8.50 -8.90 -43.34
CA LEU A 317 9.31 -7.73 -43.03
C LEU A 317 8.48 -6.66 -42.30
N ARG A 318 9.16 -5.78 -41.57
CA ARG A 318 8.62 -4.52 -41.05
C ARG A 318 8.67 -3.42 -42.10
N PRO A 319 7.80 -2.40 -42.04
CA PRO A 319 6.65 -2.20 -41.17
C PRO A 319 5.41 -2.92 -41.67
N SER A 320 4.28 -2.87 -40.92
CA SER A 320 2.98 -3.36 -41.37
C SER A 320 1.97 -2.23 -41.42
N SER A 321 1.34 -2.03 -42.56
CA SER A 321 0.19 -1.13 -42.69
C SER A 321 -1.08 -1.75 -42.08
N LYS A 322 -2.15 -0.96 -42.01
CA LYS A 322 -3.47 -1.48 -41.59
C LYS A 322 -4.02 -2.56 -42.51
N LYS A 323 -3.63 -2.54 -43.81
CA LYS A 323 -4.09 -3.47 -44.86
C LYS A 323 -3.13 -4.63 -45.08
N GLY A 324 -1.91 -4.56 -44.52
CA GLY A 324 -0.87 -5.55 -44.72
C GLY A 324 -1.25 -6.94 -44.21
N LEU A 325 -0.97 -7.96 -45.01
CA LEU A 325 -1.25 -9.34 -44.62
C LEU A 325 -0.25 -9.81 -43.56
N ARG A 326 -0.76 -10.27 -42.45
CA ARG A 326 0.08 -10.75 -41.35
C ARG A 326 0.76 -12.08 -41.69
N PRO A 327 1.97 -12.35 -41.18
CA PRO A 327 2.67 -13.61 -41.41
C PRO A 327 1.87 -14.86 -41.05
N GLU A 328 1.03 -14.78 -39.99
CA GLU A 328 0.20 -15.88 -39.48
C GLU A 328 -0.80 -16.44 -40.51
N ILE A 329 -1.14 -15.66 -41.56
CA ILE A 329 -2.09 -16.09 -42.59
C ILE A 329 -1.39 -16.51 -43.90
N ILE A 330 -0.08 -16.76 -43.88
CA ILE A 330 0.72 -17.11 -45.05
C ILE A 330 0.07 -18.23 -45.87
N ASN A 331 -0.46 -19.27 -45.23
CA ASN A 331 -1.09 -20.39 -45.90
C ASN A 331 -2.35 -19.99 -46.71
N LYS A 332 -2.99 -18.86 -46.38
CA LYS A 332 -4.12 -18.31 -47.13
C LYS A 332 -3.67 -17.49 -48.34
N VAL A 333 -2.41 -17.09 -48.37
CA VAL A 333 -1.79 -16.27 -49.42
C VAL A 333 -1.13 -17.15 -50.47
N LEU A 334 -0.52 -18.25 -50.06
CA LEU A 334 0.09 -19.21 -50.96
C LEU A 334 -0.94 -19.75 -51.96
N GLY A 335 -0.54 -19.79 -53.23
CA GLY A 335 -1.41 -20.24 -54.31
C GLY A 335 -2.34 -19.17 -54.91
N LYS A 336 -2.50 -18.01 -54.24
CA LYS A 336 -3.21 -16.85 -54.80
C LYS A 336 -2.46 -16.28 -55.99
N LYS A 337 -3.15 -15.57 -56.90
CA LYS A 337 -2.53 -14.90 -58.05
C LYS A 337 -2.40 -13.40 -57.80
N ALA A 338 -1.29 -12.80 -58.23
CA ALA A 338 -1.11 -11.36 -58.20
C ALA A 338 -2.06 -10.68 -59.22
N LYS A 339 -2.81 -9.66 -58.79
CA LYS A 339 -3.69 -8.88 -59.68
C LYS A 339 -2.93 -7.89 -60.55
N ARG A 340 -1.76 -7.46 -60.10
CA ARG A 340 -0.82 -6.56 -60.79
C ARG A 340 0.61 -6.96 -60.49
N ASN A 341 1.58 -6.29 -61.13
CA ASN A 341 2.96 -6.43 -60.72
C ASN A 341 3.12 -5.92 -59.29
N ILE A 342 3.88 -6.65 -58.45
CA ILE A 342 4.21 -6.32 -57.08
C ILE A 342 5.74 -6.17 -57.00
N GLU A 343 6.20 -4.99 -56.60
CA GLU A 343 7.63 -4.69 -56.56
C GLU A 343 8.31 -5.31 -55.33
N ILE A 344 9.63 -5.47 -55.41
CA ILE A 344 10.42 -6.00 -54.28
C ILE A 344 10.23 -5.12 -53.03
N GLY A 345 9.98 -5.74 -51.88
CA GLY A 345 9.70 -5.05 -50.62
C GLY A 345 8.27 -4.53 -50.49
N GLU A 346 7.48 -4.55 -51.53
CA GLU A 346 6.09 -4.12 -51.49
C GLU A 346 5.25 -5.04 -50.62
N GLU A 347 4.34 -4.45 -49.82
CA GLU A 347 3.46 -5.16 -48.87
C GLU A 347 2.33 -5.90 -49.64
N LEU A 348 2.13 -7.17 -49.31
CA LEU A 348 0.99 -7.93 -49.81
C LEU A 348 -0.26 -7.56 -49.01
N ASN A 349 -1.38 -7.37 -49.73
CA ASN A 349 -2.71 -7.15 -49.18
C ASN A 349 -3.76 -7.80 -50.10
N TRP A 350 -5.02 -7.88 -49.63
CA TRP A 350 -6.08 -8.52 -50.42
C TRP A 350 -6.48 -7.73 -51.68
N GLU A 351 -6.05 -6.47 -51.79
CA GLU A 351 -6.31 -5.66 -52.99
C GLU A 351 -5.38 -6.04 -54.17
N ASN A 352 -4.16 -6.48 -53.86
CA ASN A 352 -3.18 -6.89 -54.86
C ASN A 352 -3.14 -8.41 -55.14
N LEU A 353 -4.00 -9.20 -54.47
CA LEU A 353 -4.14 -10.65 -54.63
C LEU A 353 -5.56 -11.04 -55.08
N LYS A 354 -5.68 -12.16 -55.87
CA LYS A 354 -6.95 -12.77 -56.28
C LYS A 354 -6.92 -14.29 -56.11
#